data_2fefae06be05854f075ad01115a9392b
#
_entry.id   2fefae06be05854f075ad01115a9392b
#
_cell.length_a   1.000
_cell.length_b   1.000
_cell.length_c   1.000
_cell.angle_alpha   90.00
_cell.angle_beta   90.00
_cell.angle_gamma   90.00
#
_symmetry.space_group_name_H-M   'P 1'
#
loop_
_entity.id
_entity.type
_entity.pdbx_description
1 polymer ?
#
loop_
_entity_poly.entity_id
_entity_poly.type
_entity_poly.pdbx_seq_one_letter_code
_entity_poly.pdbx_strand_id
1 'polypeptide(L)'
;MAERSFAREVEQLRVPAGTEFKGEGILAVTKALLEAGVGYVSGYQGSPISHLMDVLSDAQPILEELGVYFEPAANEACAAATLAASVMYPIRGAVTWKSTVGTNVASDALANLASGGVTGGALIIIGEDYGEGSSIMQERTHAFAMKSQMWLLDPRPNLPSIVQAVQDGFELSEASNTPVMLQMRIRSCHLHGSFTTKPNLSPRFTLKEALQNPVRDVNRIVLPPASFLHEKEKIKDRWPKAIEFIRRKKLNEIFPGEVKELGIVLLGGLYNNTLRALALENLADLYGNSEIPLYVLNVAYPLIDEEVIEFCADKKAILVIEEGQPDYHEQGLNSILRKAGSTTILHGKDFLPVAGEYTVSELKNGIHQFLNHYRPSLFAKAVPLGMPSTKSSLNPLPRAEKAIAFAPELKGHLPARPPGLCVGCPERPIFSSLKMVQEMLGEHHVSADIGCHLFSILPPFHIGATTMGYGLGVSSASAFNVHSSKRSIAFMGDGGFWHNGLTSGIGNAVFNQHDGVIVIVDNNYSSAT
;
A
#
# COMPACT_ATOMS: atom_id res chain seq x y z
N MET A 1 10.42 -24.76 3.72
CA MET A 1 9.30 -24.64 4.68
C MET A 1 8.12 -24.15 3.87
N ALA A 2 6.97 -24.78 3.96
CA ALA A 2 5.77 -24.25 3.32
C ALA A 2 5.46 -22.89 3.96
N GLU A 3 5.15 -21.88 3.15
CA GLU A 3 4.59 -20.65 3.63
C GLU A 3 3.27 -20.93 4.39
N ARG A 4 2.75 -19.93 5.08
CA ARG A 4 1.48 -20.04 5.78
C ARG A 4 0.38 -20.45 4.80
N SER A 5 -0.30 -21.57 5.06
CA SER A 5 -1.50 -21.94 4.34
C SER A 5 -2.71 -21.31 5.01
N PHE A 6 -3.63 -20.80 4.22
CA PHE A 6 -4.91 -20.25 4.65
C PHE A 6 -6.07 -21.22 4.46
N ALA A 7 -5.80 -22.49 4.11
CA ALA A 7 -6.80 -23.49 3.78
C ALA A 7 -7.89 -23.71 4.86
N ARG A 8 -7.59 -23.42 6.12
CA ARG A 8 -8.57 -23.45 7.21
C ARG A 8 -9.30 -22.13 7.37
N GLU A 9 -8.59 -21.03 7.27
CA GLU A 9 -9.11 -19.68 7.46
C GLU A 9 -10.07 -19.28 6.34
N VAL A 10 -9.86 -19.73 5.11
CA VAL A 10 -10.74 -19.42 3.96
C VAL A 10 -12.16 -19.94 4.13
N GLU A 11 -12.39 -20.96 4.97
CA GLU A 11 -13.76 -21.41 5.27
C GLU A 11 -14.61 -20.30 5.92
N GLN A 12 -14.01 -19.33 6.56
CA GLN A 12 -14.72 -18.16 7.07
C GLN A 12 -15.30 -17.26 5.95
N LEU A 13 -14.84 -17.39 4.72
CA LEU A 13 -15.43 -16.69 3.58
C LEU A 13 -16.86 -17.18 3.27
N ARG A 14 -17.23 -18.39 3.73
CA ARG A 14 -18.56 -19.00 3.56
C ARG A 14 -19.57 -18.60 4.61
N VAL A 15 -19.15 -17.87 5.69
CA VAL A 15 -20.07 -17.54 6.78
C VAL A 15 -21.29 -16.77 6.28
N PRO A 16 -22.51 -17.11 6.77
CA PRO A 16 -23.75 -16.48 6.34
C PRO A 16 -23.80 -14.98 6.65
N ALA A 17 -24.65 -14.27 5.92
CA ALA A 17 -24.95 -12.86 6.21
C ALA A 17 -25.47 -12.66 7.63
N GLY A 18 -25.10 -11.56 8.26
CA GLY A 18 -25.44 -11.24 9.64
C GLY A 18 -24.62 -11.98 10.70
N THR A 19 -23.64 -12.78 10.29
CA THR A 19 -22.72 -13.47 11.19
C THR A 19 -21.52 -12.58 11.51
N GLU A 20 -20.93 -12.76 12.69
CA GLU A 20 -19.69 -12.09 13.04
C GLU A 20 -18.50 -12.83 12.37
N PHE A 21 -17.87 -12.16 11.43
CA PHE A 21 -16.59 -12.58 10.87
C PHE A 21 -15.46 -12.24 11.84
N LYS A 22 -14.50 -13.16 12.01
CA LYS A 22 -13.28 -12.93 12.82
C LYS A 22 -12.06 -13.37 12.02
N GLY A 23 -11.11 -12.46 11.80
CA GLY A 23 -9.94 -12.81 11.02
C GLY A 23 -8.96 -11.66 10.81
N GLU A 24 -8.03 -11.92 9.93
CA GLU A 24 -6.99 -11.00 9.50
C GLU A 24 -7.51 -10.06 8.41
N GLY A 25 -6.90 -8.87 8.30
CA GLY A 25 -7.29 -7.83 7.35
C GLY A 25 -7.33 -8.33 5.90
N ILE A 26 -6.36 -9.12 5.49
CA ILE A 26 -6.29 -9.71 4.13
C ILE A 26 -7.48 -10.63 3.85
N LEU A 27 -7.83 -11.48 4.82
CA LEU A 27 -8.98 -12.36 4.69
C LEU A 27 -10.30 -11.57 4.65
N ALA A 28 -10.39 -10.48 5.43
CA ALA A 28 -11.54 -9.58 5.42
C ALA A 28 -11.69 -8.86 4.07
N VAL A 29 -10.60 -8.46 3.44
CA VAL A 29 -10.60 -7.89 2.07
C VAL A 29 -11.17 -8.91 1.08
N THR A 30 -10.72 -10.17 1.13
CA THR A 30 -11.25 -11.23 0.26
C THR A 30 -12.75 -11.40 0.47
N LYS A 31 -13.22 -11.45 1.73
CA LYS A 31 -14.64 -11.52 2.04
C LYS A 31 -15.41 -10.32 1.46
N ALA A 32 -14.86 -9.10 1.59
CA ALA A 32 -15.47 -7.90 1.05
C ALA A 32 -15.58 -7.92 -0.49
N LEU A 33 -14.58 -8.46 -1.20
CA LEU A 33 -14.66 -8.67 -2.65
C LEU A 33 -15.82 -9.58 -3.04
N LEU A 34 -16.02 -10.68 -2.29
CA LEU A 34 -17.14 -11.61 -2.52
C LEU A 34 -18.49 -10.94 -2.20
N GLU A 35 -18.59 -10.18 -1.12
CA GLU A 35 -19.78 -9.41 -0.77
C GLU A 35 -20.10 -8.31 -1.79
N ALA A 36 -19.08 -7.78 -2.45
CA ALA A 36 -19.22 -6.78 -3.52
C ALA A 36 -19.59 -7.39 -4.88
N GLY A 37 -19.63 -8.73 -5.02
CA GLY A 37 -19.94 -9.38 -6.28
C GLY A 37 -18.87 -9.18 -7.35
N VAL A 38 -17.59 -9.29 -6.97
CA VAL A 38 -16.47 -9.23 -7.91
C VAL A 38 -16.58 -10.34 -8.94
N GLY A 39 -16.32 -10.04 -10.21
CA GLY A 39 -16.39 -11.02 -11.30
C GLY A 39 -15.07 -11.71 -11.60
N TYR A 40 -13.97 -11.02 -11.34
CA TYR A 40 -12.64 -11.58 -11.51
C TYR A 40 -11.62 -10.88 -10.61
N VAL A 41 -10.60 -11.64 -10.23
CA VAL A 41 -9.47 -11.13 -9.45
C VAL A 41 -8.16 -11.61 -10.07
N SER A 42 -7.16 -10.74 -10.12
CA SER A 42 -5.80 -11.10 -10.51
C SER A 42 -4.80 -10.38 -9.62
N GLY A 43 -3.52 -10.72 -9.73
CA GLY A 43 -2.51 -10.02 -8.96
C GLY A 43 -1.14 -10.68 -9.06
N TYR A 44 -0.19 -10.03 -8.41
CA TYR A 44 1.15 -10.55 -8.23
C TYR A 44 1.57 -10.37 -6.77
N GLN A 45 2.27 -11.36 -6.21
CA GLN A 45 2.68 -11.31 -4.82
C GLN A 45 3.72 -10.21 -4.56
N GLY A 46 3.67 -9.62 -3.38
CA GLY A 46 4.64 -8.64 -2.91
C GLY A 46 4.29 -8.20 -1.49
N SER A 47 5.25 -8.27 -0.57
CA SER A 47 5.02 -7.85 0.83
C SER A 47 4.71 -6.33 0.89
N PRO A 48 3.74 -5.88 1.69
CA PRO A 48 3.03 -6.62 2.77
C PRO A 48 1.74 -7.34 2.35
N ILE A 49 1.35 -7.30 1.07
CA ILE A 49 0.05 -7.82 0.59
C ILE A 49 0.15 -9.24 0.00
N SER A 50 1.31 -9.89 0.01
CA SER A 50 1.56 -11.22 -0.59
C SER A 50 0.49 -12.23 -0.21
N HIS A 51 0.12 -12.31 1.07
CA HIS A 51 -0.87 -13.27 1.57
C HIS A 51 -2.27 -13.09 0.98
N LEU A 52 -2.60 -11.96 0.33
CA LEU A 52 -3.87 -11.86 -0.38
C LEU A 52 -3.93 -12.84 -1.57
N MET A 53 -2.79 -13.03 -2.25
CA MET A 53 -2.69 -14.02 -3.32
C MET A 53 -2.79 -15.45 -2.79
N ASP A 54 -2.19 -15.71 -1.61
CA ASP A 54 -2.27 -17.02 -0.95
C ASP A 54 -3.71 -17.34 -0.54
N VAL A 55 -4.41 -16.35 0.07
CA VAL A 55 -5.84 -16.49 0.42
C VAL A 55 -6.70 -16.74 -0.81
N LEU A 56 -6.50 -16.02 -1.90
CA LEU A 56 -7.24 -16.20 -3.15
C LEU A 56 -6.99 -17.59 -3.76
N SER A 57 -5.75 -18.07 -3.72
CA SER A 57 -5.39 -19.40 -4.17
C SER A 57 -6.05 -20.50 -3.35
N ASP A 58 -5.98 -20.42 -2.01
CA ASP A 58 -6.61 -21.38 -1.12
C ASP A 58 -8.16 -21.30 -1.18
N ALA A 59 -8.72 -20.13 -1.53
CA ALA A 59 -10.16 -19.92 -1.71
C ALA A 59 -10.68 -20.30 -3.10
N GLN A 60 -9.86 -20.83 -4.01
CA GLN A 60 -10.26 -21.12 -5.39
C GLN A 60 -11.59 -21.90 -5.50
N PRO A 61 -11.85 -22.95 -4.70
CA PRO A 61 -13.15 -23.66 -4.76
C PRO A 61 -14.35 -22.74 -4.44
N ILE A 62 -14.18 -21.78 -3.52
CA ILE A 62 -15.22 -20.82 -3.14
C ILE A 62 -15.46 -19.81 -4.27
N LEU A 63 -14.38 -19.36 -4.91
CA LEU A 63 -14.45 -18.44 -6.04
C LEU A 63 -15.17 -19.09 -7.23
N GLU A 64 -14.84 -20.33 -7.55
CA GLU A 64 -15.49 -21.11 -8.62
C GLU A 64 -16.97 -21.33 -8.37
N GLU A 65 -17.37 -21.67 -7.14
CA GLU A 65 -18.79 -21.83 -6.74
C GLU A 65 -19.58 -20.53 -6.94
N LEU A 66 -18.96 -19.38 -6.70
CA LEU A 66 -19.60 -18.07 -6.87
C LEU A 66 -19.52 -17.56 -8.30
N GLY A 67 -18.76 -18.20 -9.18
CA GLY A 67 -18.52 -17.77 -10.56
C GLY A 67 -17.51 -16.64 -10.69
N VAL A 68 -16.64 -16.48 -9.71
CA VAL A 68 -15.54 -15.51 -9.72
C VAL A 68 -14.30 -16.13 -10.39
N TYR A 69 -13.77 -15.48 -11.40
CA TYR A 69 -12.55 -15.91 -12.06
C TYR A 69 -11.32 -15.40 -11.30
N PHE A 70 -10.41 -16.30 -10.97
CA PHE A 70 -9.13 -15.96 -10.34
C PHE A 70 -7.97 -16.48 -11.17
N GLU A 71 -6.98 -15.60 -11.43
CA GLU A 71 -5.76 -15.94 -12.14
C GLU A 71 -4.58 -15.16 -11.54
N PRO A 72 -3.56 -15.84 -10.98
CA PRO A 72 -2.31 -15.20 -10.63
C PRO A 72 -1.57 -14.78 -11.91
N ALA A 73 -1.13 -13.53 -11.95
CA ALA A 73 -0.43 -13.00 -13.12
C ALA A 73 1.08 -13.27 -13.06
N ALA A 74 1.74 -13.26 -14.21
CA ALA A 74 3.19 -13.39 -14.29
C ALA A 74 3.94 -12.15 -13.76
N ASN A 75 3.28 -10.99 -13.81
CA ASN A 75 3.74 -9.73 -13.22
C ASN A 75 2.57 -8.74 -13.07
N GLU A 76 2.82 -7.61 -12.48
CA GLU A 76 1.82 -6.60 -12.17
C GLU A 76 1.26 -5.90 -13.42
N ALA A 77 2.05 -5.79 -14.50
CA ALA A 77 1.55 -5.25 -15.77
C ALA A 77 0.50 -6.18 -16.38
N CYS A 78 0.73 -7.50 -16.32
CA CYS A 78 -0.25 -8.49 -16.74
C CYS A 78 -1.51 -8.44 -15.86
N ALA A 79 -1.33 -8.36 -14.53
CA ALA A 79 -2.46 -8.21 -13.61
C ALA A 79 -3.28 -6.94 -13.91
N ALA A 80 -2.63 -5.78 -14.07
CA ALA A 80 -3.30 -4.54 -14.42
C ALA A 80 -4.07 -4.63 -15.74
N ALA A 81 -3.50 -5.31 -16.74
CA ALA A 81 -4.12 -5.49 -18.04
C ALA A 81 -5.42 -6.31 -17.98
N THR A 82 -5.58 -7.21 -16.99
CA THR A 82 -6.85 -7.96 -16.84
C THR A 82 -8.04 -7.04 -16.54
N LEU A 83 -7.80 -5.84 -15.96
CA LEU A 83 -8.85 -4.85 -15.72
C LEU A 83 -9.48 -4.32 -17.03
N ALA A 84 -8.92 -4.64 -18.19
CA ALA A 84 -9.53 -4.37 -19.50
C ALA A 84 -10.95 -4.94 -19.61
N ALA A 85 -11.29 -6.02 -18.90
CA ALA A 85 -12.65 -6.54 -18.85
C ALA A 85 -13.64 -5.53 -18.29
N SER A 86 -13.25 -4.73 -17.31
CA SER A 86 -14.10 -3.67 -16.72
C SER A 86 -14.19 -2.41 -17.60
N VAL A 87 -13.36 -2.27 -18.64
CA VAL A 87 -13.43 -1.12 -19.57
C VAL A 87 -14.70 -1.21 -20.41
N MET A 88 -14.97 -2.36 -21.01
CA MET A 88 -16.06 -2.54 -21.97
C MET A 88 -17.33 -3.12 -21.35
N TYR A 89 -17.21 -3.81 -20.21
CA TYR A 89 -18.33 -4.55 -19.61
C TYR A 89 -18.64 -4.08 -18.19
N PRO A 90 -19.90 -4.14 -17.75
CA PRO A 90 -20.31 -3.77 -16.39
C PRO A 90 -19.96 -4.88 -15.39
N ILE A 91 -18.71 -5.29 -15.37
CA ILE A 91 -18.18 -6.33 -14.49
C ILE A 91 -17.19 -5.71 -13.50
N ARG A 92 -17.33 -6.05 -12.21
CA ARG A 92 -16.39 -5.65 -11.17
C ARG A 92 -15.14 -6.52 -11.24
N GLY A 93 -13.98 -5.88 -11.35
CA GLY A 93 -12.68 -6.53 -11.34
C GLY A 93 -11.77 -5.98 -10.25
N ALA A 94 -10.96 -6.84 -9.65
CA ALA A 94 -9.96 -6.42 -8.69
C ALA A 94 -8.58 -6.97 -9.03
N VAL A 95 -7.54 -6.18 -8.72
CA VAL A 95 -6.15 -6.61 -8.83
C VAL A 95 -5.36 -6.22 -7.59
N THR A 96 -4.28 -6.95 -7.30
CA THR A 96 -3.46 -6.68 -6.12
C THR A 96 -1.98 -6.84 -6.38
N TRP A 97 -1.16 -5.98 -5.73
CA TRP A 97 0.31 -6.04 -5.72
C TRP A 97 0.93 -5.12 -4.68
N LYS A 98 2.25 -5.17 -4.56
CA LYS A 98 3.03 -4.21 -3.75
C LYS A 98 3.20 -2.87 -4.47
N SER A 99 3.09 -1.75 -3.73
CA SER A 99 3.14 -0.39 -4.29
C SER A 99 4.42 -0.10 -5.09
N THR A 100 5.57 -0.26 -4.48
CA THR A 100 6.85 0.22 -5.02
C THR A 100 7.22 -0.43 -6.35
N VAL A 101 7.32 -1.75 -6.39
CA VAL A 101 7.63 -2.48 -7.62
C VAL A 101 6.41 -2.54 -8.52
N GLY A 102 5.27 -3.00 -7.98
CA GLY A 102 4.11 -3.37 -8.76
C GLY A 102 3.46 -2.20 -9.48
N THR A 103 3.27 -1.07 -8.81
CA THR A 103 2.67 0.10 -9.46
C THR A 103 3.58 0.67 -10.57
N ASN A 104 4.91 0.60 -10.38
CA ASN A 104 5.86 1.02 -11.41
C ASN A 104 5.84 0.08 -12.62
N VAL A 105 5.80 -1.24 -12.40
CA VAL A 105 5.70 -2.24 -13.47
C VAL A 105 4.36 -2.12 -14.21
N ALA A 106 3.26 -1.92 -13.50
CA ALA A 106 1.92 -1.77 -14.04
C ALA A 106 1.65 -0.39 -14.68
N SER A 107 2.58 0.55 -14.60
CA SER A 107 2.40 1.98 -14.90
C SER A 107 1.77 2.25 -16.26
N ASP A 108 2.21 1.56 -17.31
CA ASP A 108 1.67 1.75 -18.67
C ASP A 108 0.22 1.25 -18.78
N ALA A 109 -0.06 0.04 -18.31
CA ALA A 109 -1.41 -0.52 -18.30
C ALA A 109 -2.38 0.34 -17.48
N LEU A 110 -1.94 0.84 -16.31
CA LEU A 110 -2.74 1.73 -15.47
C LEU A 110 -2.98 3.10 -16.13
N ALA A 111 -1.99 3.65 -16.84
CA ALA A 111 -2.16 4.90 -17.58
C ALA A 111 -3.22 4.76 -18.69
N ASN A 112 -3.20 3.66 -19.42
CA ASN A 112 -4.23 3.33 -20.42
C ASN A 112 -5.61 3.19 -19.77
N LEU A 113 -5.70 2.43 -18.68
CA LEU A 113 -6.94 2.21 -17.93
C LEU A 113 -7.52 3.54 -17.41
N ALA A 114 -6.68 4.39 -16.82
CA ALA A 114 -7.08 5.71 -16.33
C ALA A 114 -7.53 6.65 -17.44
N SER A 115 -6.90 6.59 -18.62
CA SER A 115 -7.29 7.38 -19.79
C SER A 115 -8.67 6.96 -20.29
N GLY A 116 -8.82 5.71 -20.73
CA GLY A 116 -10.08 5.18 -21.29
C GLY A 116 -11.22 5.13 -20.26
N GLY A 117 -10.88 4.98 -18.98
CA GLY A 117 -11.84 4.78 -17.89
C GLY A 117 -12.49 3.40 -17.94
N VAL A 118 -13.45 3.17 -17.08
CA VAL A 118 -14.09 1.88 -16.89
C VAL A 118 -15.61 2.01 -16.93
N THR A 119 -16.27 0.96 -17.40
CA THR A 119 -17.74 0.82 -17.37
C THR A 119 -18.17 0.05 -16.13
N GLY A 120 -17.45 -1.02 -15.79
CA GLY A 120 -17.60 -1.75 -14.54
C GLY A 120 -16.69 -1.20 -13.45
N GLY A 121 -16.88 -1.64 -12.22
CA GLY A 121 -16.02 -1.26 -11.10
C GLY A 121 -14.62 -1.88 -11.23
N ALA A 122 -13.57 -1.06 -11.11
CA ALA A 122 -12.19 -1.52 -11.11
C ALA A 122 -11.46 -1.09 -9.83
N LEU A 123 -11.02 -2.07 -9.04
CA LEU A 123 -10.36 -1.85 -7.76
C LEU A 123 -8.92 -2.36 -7.82
N ILE A 124 -7.97 -1.53 -7.42
CA ILE A 124 -6.54 -1.84 -7.38
C ILE A 124 -6.11 -1.83 -5.92
N ILE A 125 -5.89 -3.01 -5.34
CA ILE A 125 -5.56 -3.19 -3.93
C ILE A 125 -4.03 -3.22 -3.80
N ILE A 126 -3.47 -2.21 -3.14
CA ILE A 126 -2.03 -1.98 -3.10
C ILE A 126 -1.51 -2.11 -1.68
N GLY A 127 -0.54 -3.00 -1.48
CA GLY A 127 0.19 -3.11 -0.24
C GLY A 127 1.29 -2.06 -0.14
N GLU A 128 1.33 -1.30 0.95
CA GLU A 128 2.31 -0.22 1.15
C GLU A 128 2.91 -0.27 2.55
N ASP A 129 4.22 -0.06 2.64
CA ASP A 129 4.92 0.18 3.89
C ASP A 129 5.90 1.36 3.74
N TYR A 130 6.09 2.12 4.82
CA TYR A 130 6.97 3.29 4.88
C TYR A 130 8.17 3.08 5.81
N GLY A 131 8.25 1.91 6.45
CA GLY A 131 9.26 1.58 7.43
C GLY A 131 10.45 0.82 6.86
N GLU A 132 11.32 0.39 7.76
CA GLU A 132 12.45 -0.50 7.47
C GLU A 132 12.01 -1.97 7.26
N GLY A 133 10.73 -2.20 6.94
CA GLY A 133 10.16 -3.53 6.84
C GLY A 133 10.62 -4.27 5.60
N SER A 134 9.73 -4.36 4.63
CA SER A 134 9.93 -5.14 3.40
C SER A 134 10.12 -4.29 2.15
N SER A 135 10.00 -2.97 2.24
CA SER A 135 10.21 -2.08 1.07
C SER A 135 11.67 -1.73 0.87
N ILE A 136 12.15 -1.99 -0.33
CA ILE A 136 13.52 -1.68 -0.75
C ILE A 136 13.66 -0.19 -1.06
N MET A 137 12.61 0.41 -1.60
CA MET A 137 12.52 1.83 -1.92
C MET A 137 11.30 2.43 -1.23
N GLN A 138 11.43 3.68 -0.81
CA GLN A 138 10.34 4.43 -0.19
C GLN A 138 9.64 5.24 -1.28
N GLU A 139 8.57 4.70 -1.85
CA GLU A 139 7.71 5.37 -2.81
C GLU A 139 6.27 5.37 -2.34
N ARG A 140 5.49 6.28 -2.92
CA ARG A 140 4.11 6.49 -2.51
C ARG A 140 3.13 6.22 -3.64
N THR A 141 2.12 5.43 -3.33
CA THR A 141 0.94 5.24 -4.17
C THR A 141 0.24 6.55 -4.52
N HIS A 142 0.24 7.53 -3.60
CA HIS A 142 -0.35 8.85 -3.81
C HIS A 142 0.21 9.56 -5.04
N ALA A 143 1.53 9.55 -5.23
CA ALA A 143 2.17 10.13 -6.42
C ALA A 143 1.61 9.56 -7.73
N PHE A 144 1.39 8.25 -7.75
CA PHE A 144 0.83 7.56 -8.92
C PHE A 144 -0.65 7.91 -9.11
N ALA A 145 -1.43 7.95 -8.04
CA ALA A 145 -2.83 8.36 -8.08
C ALA A 145 -2.98 9.77 -8.65
N MET A 146 -2.16 10.72 -8.20
CA MET A 146 -2.14 12.09 -8.74
C MET A 146 -1.76 12.13 -10.22
N LYS A 147 -0.65 11.46 -10.60
CA LYS A 147 -0.17 11.40 -11.99
C LYS A 147 -1.25 10.90 -12.95
N SER A 148 -1.94 9.85 -12.57
CA SER A 148 -2.92 9.16 -13.41
C SER A 148 -4.35 9.63 -13.22
N GLN A 149 -4.60 10.46 -12.19
CA GLN A 149 -5.92 10.92 -11.77
C GLN A 149 -6.89 9.75 -11.51
N MET A 150 -6.42 8.78 -10.73
CA MET A 150 -7.21 7.69 -10.15
C MET A 150 -7.47 7.99 -8.68
N TRP A 151 -8.63 7.57 -8.17
CA TRP A 151 -8.98 7.84 -6.77
C TRP A 151 -8.21 6.93 -5.85
N LEU A 152 -7.76 7.46 -4.70
CA LEU A 152 -6.99 6.70 -3.71
C LEU A 152 -7.71 6.68 -2.38
N LEU A 153 -8.06 5.50 -1.91
CA LEU A 153 -8.60 5.25 -0.57
C LEU A 153 -7.50 4.77 0.37
N ASP A 154 -7.47 5.33 1.57
CA ASP A 154 -6.59 4.92 2.68
C ASP A 154 -7.44 4.81 3.96
N PRO A 155 -8.22 3.73 4.13
CA PRO A 155 -9.20 3.60 5.19
C PRO A 155 -8.56 3.47 6.58
N ARG A 156 -9.31 3.85 7.61
CA ARG A 156 -8.91 3.59 9.00
C ARG A 156 -8.60 2.11 9.23
N PRO A 157 -7.53 1.78 9.99
CA PRO A 157 -7.08 0.39 10.17
C PRO A 157 -7.96 -0.35 11.19
N ASN A 158 -9.15 -0.71 10.75
CA ASN A 158 -10.07 -1.64 11.41
C ASN A 158 -10.89 -2.39 10.34
N LEU A 159 -11.32 -3.62 10.61
CA LEU A 159 -11.99 -4.44 9.61
C LEU A 159 -13.27 -3.82 9.04
N PRO A 160 -14.19 -3.24 9.85
CA PRO A 160 -15.37 -2.58 9.30
C PRO A 160 -15.06 -1.49 8.27
N SER A 161 -14.08 -0.62 8.56
CA SER A 161 -13.68 0.45 7.64
C SER A 161 -13.03 -0.08 6.36
N ILE A 162 -12.17 -1.10 6.48
CA ILE A 162 -11.52 -1.73 5.32
C ILE A 162 -12.54 -2.41 4.42
N VAL A 163 -13.45 -3.21 4.99
CA VAL A 163 -14.50 -3.91 4.26
C VAL A 163 -15.44 -2.92 3.55
N GLN A 164 -15.81 -1.84 4.24
CA GLN A 164 -16.64 -0.79 3.65
C GLN A 164 -15.90 -0.06 2.53
N ALA A 165 -14.59 0.20 2.67
CA ALA A 165 -13.78 0.83 1.63
C ALA A 165 -13.67 0.00 0.35
N VAL A 166 -13.67 -1.33 0.43
CA VAL A 166 -13.75 -2.21 -0.76
C VAL A 166 -15.07 -1.99 -1.51
N GLN A 167 -16.19 -1.94 -0.79
CA GLN A 167 -17.51 -1.72 -1.38
C GLN A 167 -17.64 -0.31 -1.98
N ASP A 168 -17.28 0.72 -1.19
CA ASP A 168 -17.31 2.10 -1.64
C ASP A 168 -16.34 2.36 -2.80
N GLY A 169 -15.20 1.64 -2.84
CA GLY A 169 -14.25 1.69 -3.94
C GLY A 169 -14.85 1.24 -5.27
N PHE A 170 -15.57 0.12 -5.29
CA PHE A 170 -16.30 -0.31 -6.49
C PHE A 170 -17.41 0.67 -6.88
N GLU A 171 -18.21 1.11 -5.91
CA GLU A 171 -19.30 2.06 -6.18
C GLU A 171 -18.76 3.42 -6.68
N LEU A 172 -17.65 3.92 -6.12
CA LEU A 172 -16.96 5.13 -6.56
C LEU A 172 -16.42 4.98 -7.97
N SER A 173 -15.82 3.82 -8.27
CA SER A 173 -15.31 3.50 -9.61
C SER A 173 -16.43 3.53 -10.65
N GLU A 174 -17.55 2.87 -10.37
CA GLU A 174 -18.73 2.84 -11.23
C GLU A 174 -19.37 4.22 -11.39
N ALA A 175 -19.53 4.98 -10.30
CA ALA A 175 -20.13 6.31 -10.31
C ALA A 175 -19.32 7.32 -11.12
N SER A 176 -18.01 7.21 -11.12
CA SER A 176 -17.08 8.16 -11.76
C SER A 176 -16.41 7.61 -13.02
N ASN A 177 -16.72 6.37 -13.44
CA ASN A 177 -16.08 5.69 -14.57
C ASN A 177 -14.53 5.71 -14.49
N THR A 178 -13.98 5.64 -13.29
CA THR A 178 -12.53 5.76 -13.03
C THR A 178 -12.07 4.65 -12.11
N PRO A 179 -10.94 3.99 -12.37
CA PRO A 179 -10.39 3.01 -11.45
C PRO A 179 -10.10 3.62 -10.08
N VAL A 180 -10.25 2.82 -9.03
CA VAL A 180 -9.97 3.21 -7.64
C VAL A 180 -8.82 2.39 -7.10
N MET A 181 -7.87 3.05 -6.47
CA MET A 181 -6.77 2.44 -5.72
C MET A 181 -7.17 2.35 -4.24
N LEU A 182 -7.00 1.19 -3.65
CA LEU A 182 -7.20 0.96 -2.21
C LEU A 182 -5.85 0.63 -1.59
N GLN A 183 -5.37 1.54 -0.76
CA GLN A 183 -4.10 1.37 -0.06
C GLN A 183 -4.29 0.51 1.19
N MET A 184 -3.54 -0.57 1.27
CA MET A 184 -3.46 -1.45 2.43
C MET A 184 -2.09 -1.31 3.06
N ARG A 185 -2.00 -0.59 4.18
CA ARG A 185 -0.74 -0.47 4.93
C ARG A 185 -0.39 -1.80 5.57
N ILE A 186 0.90 -2.05 5.80
CA ILE A 186 1.37 -3.28 6.45
C ILE A 186 0.57 -3.64 7.70
N ARG A 187 0.24 -2.65 8.54
CA ARG A 187 -0.56 -2.87 9.75
C ARG A 187 -1.99 -3.29 9.43
N SER A 188 -2.57 -2.77 8.35
CA SER A 188 -3.93 -3.12 7.91
C SER A 188 -3.99 -4.53 7.32
N CYS A 189 -2.92 -4.99 6.67
CA CYS A 189 -2.83 -6.34 6.12
C CYS A 189 -2.91 -7.40 7.23
N HIS A 190 -2.22 -7.16 8.34
CA HIS A 190 -2.03 -8.15 9.41
C HIS A 190 -2.82 -7.87 10.70
N LEU A 191 -3.67 -6.84 10.72
CA LEU A 191 -4.53 -6.61 11.86
C LEU A 191 -5.60 -7.70 11.98
N HIS A 192 -5.92 -8.10 13.19
CA HIS A 192 -7.04 -8.98 13.49
C HIS A 192 -8.22 -8.19 14.05
N GLY A 193 -9.43 -8.56 13.68
CA GLY A 193 -10.64 -7.90 14.12
C GLY A 193 -11.89 -8.67 13.75
N SER A 194 -13.03 -8.01 13.89
CA SER A 194 -14.32 -8.58 13.50
C SER A 194 -15.21 -7.55 12.80
N PHE A 195 -16.16 -8.05 12.02
CA PHE A 195 -17.23 -7.25 11.41
C PHE A 195 -18.44 -8.14 11.13
N THR A 196 -19.62 -7.54 10.95
CA THR A 196 -20.83 -8.26 10.55
C THR A 196 -20.86 -8.45 9.05
N THR A 197 -20.98 -9.70 8.60
CA THR A 197 -20.94 -10.07 7.18
C THR A 197 -22.22 -9.69 6.44
N LYS A 198 -22.06 -9.44 5.15
CA LYS A 198 -23.13 -9.41 4.14
C LYS A 198 -23.11 -10.71 3.33
N PRO A 199 -24.16 -11.00 2.53
CA PRO A 199 -24.14 -12.19 1.67
C PRO A 199 -23.05 -12.07 0.61
N ASN A 200 -22.39 -13.19 0.31
CA ASN A 200 -21.58 -13.29 -0.90
C ASN A 200 -22.50 -13.16 -2.12
N LEU A 201 -22.06 -12.44 -3.11
CA LEU A 201 -22.82 -12.20 -4.34
C LEU A 201 -22.07 -12.80 -5.54
N SER A 202 -22.79 -13.56 -6.34
CA SER A 202 -22.29 -13.90 -7.67
C SER A 202 -22.20 -12.65 -8.55
N PRO A 203 -21.28 -12.59 -9.51
CA PRO A 203 -21.19 -11.48 -10.45
C PRO A 203 -22.51 -11.27 -11.20
N ARG A 204 -22.95 -10.02 -11.33
CA ARG A 204 -24.17 -9.67 -12.10
C ARG A 204 -24.00 -9.86 -13.59
N PHE A 205 -22.76 -9.77 -14.07
CA PHE A 205 -22.35 -9.99 -15.45
C PHE A 205 -21.06 -10.82 -15.43
N THR A 206 -20.97 -11.84 -16.27
CA THR A 206 -19.85 -12.79 -16.26
C THR A 206 -18.93 -12.61 -17.46
N LEU A 207 -17.69 -13.06 -17.33
CA LEU A 207 -16.74 -13.10 -18.44
C LEU A 207 -17.23 -14.01 -19.60
N LYS A 208 -18.02 -15.05 -19.29
CA LYS A 208 -18.65 -15.91 -20.32
C LYS A 208 -19.67 -15.15 -21.14
N GLU A 209 -20.50 -14.32 -20.50
CA GLU A 209 -21.45 -13.45 -21.19
C GLU A 209 -20.73 -12.41 -22.06
N ALA A 210 -19.62 -11.84 -21.58
CA ALA A 210 -18.78 -10.93 -22.34
C ALA A 210 -18.23 -11.60 -23.62
N LEU A 211 -17.78 -12.84 -23.53
CA LEU A 211 -17.28 -13.61 -24.69
C LEU A 211 -18.38 -13.91 -25.71
N GLN A 212 -19.60 -14.19 -25.23
CA GLN A 212 -20.75 -14.47 -26.12
C GLN A 212 -21.28 -13.21 -26.80
N ASN A 213 -21.20 -12.07 -26.14
CA ASN A 213 -21.75 -10.80 -26.61
C ASN A 213 -20.68 -9.70 -26.58
N PRO A 214 -19.68 -9.73 -27.50
CA PRO A 214 -18.59 -8.77 -27.51
C PRO A 214 -19.09 -7.33 -27.77
N VAL A 215 -18.73 -6.42 -26.86
CA VAL A 215 -19.01 -4.98 -26.96
C VAL A 215 -17.79 -4.24 -27.50
N ARG A 216 -18.02 -3.26 -28.35
CA ARG A 216 -17.00 -2.34 -28.87
C ARG A 216 -17.46 -0.91 -28.66
N ASP A 217 -16.76 -0.21 -27.78
CA ASP A 217 -16.94 1.23 -27.63
C ASP A 217 -15.62 1.92 -28.00
N VAL A 218 -15.61 2.51 -29.20
CA VAL A 218 -14.43 3.22 -29.71
C VAL A 218 -14.04 4.43 -28.86
N ASN A 219 -15.00 4.97 -28.09
CA ASN A 219 -14.73 6.09 -27.19
C ASN A 219 -13.95 5.68 -25.94
N ARG A 220 -13.86 4.39 -25.66
CA ARG A 220 -13.06 3.85 -24.53
C ARG A 220 -11.67 3.40 -24.98
N ILE A 221 -11.37 3.43 -26.28
CA ILE A 221 -10.05 3.02 -26.80
C ILE A 221 -9.11 4.22 -26.75
N VAL A 222 -7.90 4.02 -26.20
CA VAL A 222 -6.87 5.06 -26.09
C VAL A 222 -6.20 5.26 -27.45
N LEU A 223 -6.90 5.94 -28.35
CA LEU A 223 -6.50 6.23 -29.71
C LEU A 223 -6.91 7.68 -30.06
N PRO A 224 -6.06 8.48 -30.75
CA PRO A 224 -6.49 9.79 -31.25
C PRO A 224 -7.70 9.70 -32.20
N PRO A 225 -8.70 10.61 -32.09
CA PRO A 225 -8.77 11.74 -31.17
C PRO A 225 -9.37 11.43 -29.79
N ALA A 226 -9.82 10.18 -29.54
CA ALA A 226 -10.49 9.80 -28.29
C ALA A 226 -9.61 10.07 -27.07
N SER A 227 -8.31 9.80 -27.14
CA SER A 227 -7.36 10.06 -26.03
C SER A 227 -7.37 11.51 -25.53
N PHE A 228 -7.52 12.47 -26.43
CA PHE A 228 -7.67 13.89 -26.07
C PHE A 228 -9.03 14.20 -25.45
N LEU A 229 -10.09 13.52 -25.91
CA LEU A 229 -11.43 13.65 -25.32
C LEU A 229 -11.48 13.06 -23.92
N HIS A 230 -10.74 11.97 -23.65
CA HIS A 230 -10.62 11.37 -22.32
C HIS A 230 -10.03 12.34 -21.28
N GLU A 231 -9.04 13.15 -21.65
CA GLU A 231 -8.48 14.16 -20.75
C GLU A 231 -9.55 15.18 -20.34
N LYS A 232 -10.36 15.64 -21.29
CA LYS A 232 -11.49 16.53 -21.00
C LYS A 232 -12.56 15.88 -20.14
N GLU A 233 -12.90 14.63 -20.44
CA GLU A 233 -13.89 13.83 -19.70
C GLU A 233 -13.44 13.66 -18.24
N LYS A 234 -12.16 13.34 -18.00
CA LYS A 234 -11.61 13.24 -16.63
C LYS A 234 -11.93 14.47 -15.78
N ILE A 235 -11.70 15.66 -16.32
CA ILE A 235 -11.85 16.90 -15.56
C ILE A 235 -13.29 17.39 -15.50
N LYS A 236 -14.05 17.25 -16.60
CA LYS A 236 -15.39 17.84 -16.72
C LYS A 236 -16.52 16.93 -16.24
N ASP A 237 -16.29 15.64 -16.20
CA ASP A 237 -17.33 14.66 -15.89
C ASP A 237 -16.92 13.72 -14.75
N ARG A 238 -15.81 12.99 -14.89
CA ARG A 238 -15.40 11.96 -13.91
C ARG A 238 -15.02 12.55 -12.56
N TRP A 239 -14.26 13.64 -12.56
CA TRP A 239 -13.84 14.34 -11.34
C TRP A 239 -15.02 14.89 -10.53
N PRO A 240 -15.94 15.69 -11.09
CA PRO A 240 -17.11 16.16 -10.36
C PRO A 240 -17.98 15.04 -9.79
N LYS A 241 -18.17 13.95 -10.54
CA LYS A 241 -18.92 12.78 -10.08
C LYS A 241 -18.26 12.10 -8.89
N ALA A 242 -16.92 12.01 -8.91
CA ALA A 242 -16.18 11.45 -7.78
C ALA A 242 -16.32 12.33 -6.53
N ILE A 243 -16.14 13.64 -6.65
CA ILE A 243 -16.32 14.59 -5.54
C ILE A 243 -17.73 14.48 -4.95
N GLU A 244 -18.76 14.48 -5.81
CA GLU A 244 -20.16 14.33 -5.37
C GLU A 244 -20.37 13.01 -4.61
N PHE A 245 -19.84 11.90 -5.14
CA PHE A 245 -19.95 10.59 -4.49
C PHE A 245 -19.28 10.59 -3.11
N ILE A 246 -18.03 11.06 -3.02
CA ILE A 246 -17.23 11.10 -1.79
C ILE A 246 -17.97 11.92 -0.71
N ARG A 247 -18.47 13.10 -1.07
CA ARG A 247 -19.21 13.98 -0.14
C ARG A 247 -20.55 13.37 0.29
N ARG A 248 -21.33 12.85 -0.66
CA ARG A 248 -22.64 12.24 -0.38
C ARG A 248 -22.52 11.02 0.54
N LYS A 249 -21.51 10.21 0.33
CA LYS A 249 -21.21 9.02 1.16
C LYS A 249 -20.48 9.37 2.44
N LYS A 250 -19.98 10.59 2.59
CA LYS A 250 -19.16 11.04 3.73
C LYS A 250 -17.98 10.09 3.97
N LEU A 251 -17.20 9.82 2.92
CA LEU A 251 -16.10 8.87 3.00
C LEU A 251 -14.98 9.38 3.91
N ASN A 252 -14.71 10.70 3.90
CA ASN A 252 -13.86 11.34 4.91
C ASN A 252 -14.67 11.59 6.19
N GLU A 253 -13.98 11.61 7.33
CA GLU A 253 -14.62 11.73 8.64
C GLU A 253 -14.09 12.93 9.41
N ILE A 254 -14.98 13.69 10.01
CA ILE A 254 -14.64 14.80 10.91
C ILE A 254 -15.07 14.42 12.32
N PHE A 255 -14.12 14.38 13.24
CA PHE A 255 -14.34 14.17 14.66
C PHE A 255 -14.22 15.51 15.38
N PRO A 256 -15.25 15.95 16.11
CA PRO A 256 -15.22 17.21 16.84
C PRO A 256 -14.24 17.15 18.02
N GLY A 257 -13.83 18.34 18.50
CA GLY A 257 -13.01 18.51 19.70
C GLY A 257 -13.31 19.83 20.37
N GLU A 258 -12.88 19.96 21.62
CA GLU A 258 -13.10 21.18 22.44
C GLU A 258 -12.12 22.30 22.07
N VAL A 259 -10.93 21.96 21.59
CA VAL A 259 -9.88 22.93 21.20
C VAL A 259 -10.11 23.37 19.76
N LYS A 260 -11.07 24.26 19.54
CA LYS A 260 -11.55 24.62 18.19
C LYS A 260 -10.52 25.36 17.33
N GLU A 261 -9.63 26.13 17.97
CA GLU A 261 -8.61 26.93 17.27
C GLU A 261 -7.45 26.11 16.69
N LEU A 262 -7.34 24.84 17.03
CA LEU A 262 -6.35 23.91 16.49
C LEU A 262 -7.05 22.71 15.86
N GLY A 263 -6.33 21.98 15.00
CA GLY A 263 -6.84 20.75 14.41
C GLY A 263 -5.73 19.86 13.90
N ILE A 264 -6.10 18.62 13.62
CA ILE A 264 -5.21 17.65 12.99
C ILE A 264 -5.90 17.11 11.73
N VAL A 265 -5.21 17.18 10.59
CA VAL A 265 -5.59 16.49 9.35
C VAL A 265 -4.67 15.30 9.22
N LEU A 266 -5.23 14.11 8.99
CA LEU A 266 -4.45 12.87 8.93
C LEU A 266 -5.00 11.89 7.90
N LEU A 267 -4.13 11.06 7.34
CA LEU A 267 -4.52 9.94 6.51
C LEU A 267 -5.23 8.86 7.33
N GLY A 268 -6.25 8.24 6.76
CA GLY A 268 -7.06 7.23 7.45
C GLY A 268 -6.23 6.12 8.09
N GLY A 269 -5.24 5.60 7.37
CA GLY A 269 -4.34 4.56 7.86
C GLY A 269 -3.50 4.92 9.08
N LEU A 270 -3.41 6.22 9.44
CA LEU A 270 -2.69 6.72 10.63
C LEU A 270 -3.59 6.97 11.83
N TYR A 271 -4.90 6.79 11.70
CA TYR A 271 -5.87 7.13 12.73
C TYR A 271 -5.58 6.48 14.09
N ASN A 272 -5.37 5.17 14.14
CA ASN A 272 -5.16 4.47 15.42
C ASN A 272 -3.89 4.94 16.14
N ASN A 273 -2.81 5.20 15.41
CA ASN A 273 -1.55 5.68 15.99
C ASN A 273 -1.70 7.11 16.51
N THR A 274 -2.39 7.98 15.75
CA THR A 274 -2.66 9.36 16.14
C THR A 274 -3.54 9.42 17.38
N LEU A 275 -4.62 8.64 17.42
CA LEU A 275 -5.50 8.56 18.58
C LEU A 275 -4.75 8.05 19.81
N ARG A 276 -3.90 7.03 19.64
CA ARG A 276 -3.07 6.52 20.74
C ARG A 276 -2.06 7.56 21.23
N ALA A 277 -1.45 8.33 20.33
CA ALA A 277 -0.54 9.41 20.69
C ALA A 277 -1.26 10.50 21.49
N LEU A 278 -2.45 10.92 21.07
CA LEU A 278 -3.30 11.86 21.81
C LEU A 278 -3.73 11.32 23.19
N ALA A 279 -4.08 10.03 23.26
CA ALA A 279 -4.43 9.40 24.53
C ALA A 279 -3.26 9.36 25.52
N LEU A 280 -2.02 9.19 25.05
CA LEU A 280 -0.81 9.26 25.89
C LEU A 280 -0.50 10.67 26.40
N GLU A 281 -1.03 11.69 25.74
CA GLU A 281 -1.00 13.09 26.19
C GLU A 281 -2.24 13.47 27.02
N ASN A 282 -3.14 12.52 27.33
CA ASN A 282 -4.41 12.72 27.99
C ASN A 282 -5.37 13.67 27.23
N LEU A 283 -5.27 13.70 25.91
CA LEU A 283 -6.09 14.52 25.01
C LEU A 283 -7.11 13.70 24.21
N ALA A 284 -7.17 12.39 24.42
CA ALA A 284 -8.16 11.50 23.83
C ALA A 284 -8.44 10.30 24.75
N ASP A 285 -9.61 9.69 24.59
CA ASP A 285 -9.97 8.44 25.24
C ASP A 285 -9.78 7.23 24.28
N LEU A 286 -10.05 6.04 24.81
CA LEU A 286 -9.95 4.80 24.04
C LEU A 286 -11.12 4.57 23.07
N TYR A 287 -12.17 5.40 23.16
CA TYR A 287 -13.36 5.29 22.33
C TYR A 287 -13.33 6.21 21.11
N GLY A 288 -12.28 7.01 20.95
CA GLY A 288 -12.09 7.89 19.81
C GLY A 288 -12.53 9.34 20.06
N ASN A 289 -12.95 9.68 21.27
CA ASN A 289 -13.21 11.08 21.61
C ASN A 289 -11.86 11.79 21.81
N SER A 290 -11.68 12.93 21.16
CA SER A 290 -10.47 13.74 21.23
C SER A 290 -10.79 15.17 21.62
N GLU A 291 -9.94 15.80 22.45
CA GLU A 291 -10.03 17.24 22.71
C GLU A 291 -9.66 18.07 21.48
N ILE A 292 -8.83 17.52 20.59
CA ILE A 292 -8.39 18.17 19.36
C ILE A 292 -9.29 17.68 18.21
N PRO A 293 -9.91 18.58 17.42
CA PRO A 293 -10.66 18.20 16.23
C PRO A 293 -9.79 17.45 15.22
N LEU A 294 -10.31 16.36 14.66
CA LEU A 294 -9.61 15.54 13.68
C LEU A 294 -10.36 15.54 12.34
N TYR A 295 -9.65 15.71 11.25
CA TYR A 295 -10.16 15.45 9.91
C TYR A 295 -9.39 14.27 9.32
N VAL A 296 -10.10 13.16 9.14
CA VAL A 296 -9.54 11.88 8.71
C VAL A 296 -9.81 11.69 7.21
N LEU A 297 -8.75 11.71 6.44
CA LEU A 297 -8.77 11.50 5.01
C LEU A 297 -8.78 9.99 4.70
N ASN A 298 -9.96 9.37 4.65
CA ASN A 298 -10.11 8.00 4.13
C ASN A 298 -10.02 8.00 2.60
N VAL A 299 -10.24 9.14 1.95
CA VAL A 299 -9.91 9.41 0.56
C VAL A 299 -8.67 10.28 0.54
N ALA A 300 -7.53 9.66 0.27
CA ALA A 300 -6.26 10.35 0.19
C ALA A 300 -6.13 11.20 -1.09
N TYR A 301 -6.83 10.80 -2.16
CA TYR A 301 -6.90 11.56 -3.42
C TYR A 301 -8.22 11.26 -4.17
N PRO A 302 -8.94 12.28 -4.63
CA PRO A 302 -8.63 13.71 -4.53
C PRO A 302 -8.91 14.30 -3.14
N LEU A 303 -8.28 15.42 -2.83
CA LEU A 303 -8.72 16.25 -1.70
C LEU A 303 -10.06 16.93 -2.04
N ILE A 304 -10.90 17.12 -1.05
CA ILE A 304 -12.21 17.77 -1.20
C ILE A 304 -12.09 19.20 -0.70
N ASP A 305 -12.01 20.15 -1.62
CA ASP A 305 -11.73 21.56 -1.32
C ASP A 305 -12.69 22.12 -0.28
N GLU A 306 -14.00 21.85 -0.42
CA GLU A 306 -15.02 22.35 0.47
C GLU A 306 -14.89 21.80 1.91
N GLU A 307 -14.60 20.49 2.06
CA GLU A 307 -14.40 19.87 3.38
C GLU A 307 -13.15 20.44 4.06
N VAL A 308 -12.07 20.64 3.29
CA VAL A 308 -10.83 21.26 3.79
C VAL A 308 -11.08 22.70 4.28
N ILE A 309 -11.75 23.50 3.46
CA ILE A 309 -12.05 24.91 3.78
C ILE A 309 -12.94 24.98 5.01
N GLU A 310 -14.00 24.17 5.08
CA GLU A 310 -14.92 24.12 6.20
C GLU A 310 -14.20 23.70 7.50
N PHE A 311 -13.41 22.63 7.47
CA PHE A 311 -12.66 22.18 8.64
C PHE A 311 -11.66 23.20 9.16
N CYS A 312 -11.03 23.96 8.26
CA CYS A 312 -9.98 24.93 8.59
C CYS A 312 -10.51 26.33 8.95
N ALA A 313 -11.79 26.65 8.68
CA ALA A 313 -12.33 28.00 8.70
C ALA A 313 -12.14 28.75 10.04
N ASP A 314 -12.25 28.05 11.16
CA ASP A 314 -12.15 28.61 12.52
C ASP A 314 -10.80 28.31 13.21
N LYS A 315 -9.83 27.78 12.49
CA LYS A 315 -8.58 27.28 13.05
C LYS A 315 -7.41 28.23 12.79
N LYS A 316 -6.64 28.46 13.85
CA LYS A 316 -5.39 29.20 13.78
C LYS A 316 -4.29 28.38 13.12
N ALA A 317 -4.21 27.11 13.50
CA ALA A 317 -3.20 26.20 12.99
C ALA A 317 -3.69 24.75 12.90
N ILE A 318 -3.15 24.02 11.94
CA ILE A 318 -3.44 22.61 11.66
C ILE A 318 -2.11 21.85 11.61
N LEU A 319 -2.07 20.66 12.22
CA LEU A 319 -1.00 19.68 12.01
C LEU A 319 -1.45 18.68 10.96
N VAL A 320 -0.70 18.55 9.88
CA VAL A 320 -0.92 17.54 8.83
C VAL A 320 -0.06 16.31 9.13
N ILE A 321 -0.70 15.17 9.31
CA ILE A 321 -0.02 13.89 9.61
C ILE A 321 -0.02 13.02 8.35
N GLU A 322 1.09 13.03 7.64
CA GLU A 322 1.38 12.14 6.51
C GLU A 322 2.82 11.61 6.57
N GLU A 323 3.00 10.31 6.31
CA GLU A 323 4.30 9.65 6.40
C GLU A 323 5.17 9.90 5.16
N GLY A 324 6.49 9.85 5.36
CA GLY A 324 7.50 9.91 4.29
C GLY A 324 7.52 11.23 3.49
N GLN A 325 8.13 11.18 2.32
CA GLN A 325 8.27 12.28 1.36
C GLN A 325 7.82 11.83 -0.04
N PRO A 326 7.37 12.74 -0.92
CA PRO A 326 7.05 14.15 -0.67
C PRO A 326 5.80 14.38 0.20
N ASP A 327 5.68 15.58 0.76
CA ASP A 327 4.57 16.06 1.60
C ASP A 327 3.37 16.51 0.74
N TYR A 328 2.82 15.60 -0.03
CA TYR A 328 1.77 15.88 -1.03
C TYR A 328 0.50 16.47 -0.44
N HIS A 329 0.07 15.97 0.73
CA HIS A 329 -1.16 16.47 1.37
C HIS A 329 -0.93 17.86 1.95
N GLU A 330 0.19 18.11 2.62
CA GLU A 330 0.53 19.43 3.12
C GLU A 330 0.57 20.46 1.99
N GLN A 331 1.23 20.14 0.86
CA GLN A 331 1.26 20.98 -0.34
C GLN A 331 -0.14 21.20 -0.93
N GLY A 332 -0.93 20.14 -1.07
CA GLY A 332 -2.29 20.21 -1.60
C GLY A 332 -3.22 21.06 -0.74
N LEU A 333 -3.20 20.85 0.57
CA LEU A 333 -3.98 21.61 1.55
C LEU A 333 -3.58 23.09 1.55
N ASN A 334 -2.28 23.41 1.52
CA ASN A 334 -1.78 24.77 1.40
C ASN A 334 -2.31 25.45 0.12
N SER A 335 -2.32 24.74 -1.00
CA SER A 335 -2.84 25.27 -2.26
C SER A 335 -4.34 25.59 -2.17
N ILE A 336 -5.14 24.71 -1.58
CA ILE A 336 -6.58 24.90 -1.38
C ILE A 336 -6.84 26.11 -0.48
N LEU A 337 -6.22 26.14 0.70
CA LEU A 337 -6.41 27.21 1.68
C LEU A 337 -5.94 28.58 1.15
N ARG A 338 -4.83 28.60 0.41
CA ARG A 338 -4.35 29.84 -0.22
C ARG A 338 -5.34 30.39 -1.23
N LYS A 339 -5.91 29.54 -2.08
CA LYS A 339 -6.94 29.92 -3.06
C LYS A 339 -8.22 30.43 -2.38
N ALA A 340 -8.57 29.83 -1.25
CA ALA A 340 -9.74 30.24 -0.44
C ALA A 340 -9.51 31.52 0.39
N GLY A 341 -8.28 32.07 0.40
CA GLY A 341 -7.93 33.24 1.20
C GLY A 341 -7.86 32.96 2.71
N SER A 342 -7.71 31.71 3.12
CA SER A 342 -7.58 31.31 4.52
C SER A 342 -6.25 31.80 5.12
N THR A 343 -6.29 32.16 6.40
CA THR A 343 -5.12 32.54 7.20
C THR A 343 -4.63 31.42 8.11
N THR A 344 -5.26 30.26 8.05
CA THR A 344 -4.86 29.07 8.83
C THR A 344 -3.45 28.63 8.45
N ILE A 345 -2.60 28.42 9.45
CA ILE A 345 -1.22 27.96 9.25
C ILE A 345 -1.22 26.44 9.25
N LEU A 346 -0.60 25.86 8.21
CA LEU A 346 -0.38 24.42 8.16
C LEU A 346 1.03 24.08 8.63
N HIS A 347 1.12 23.03 9.40
CA HIS A 347 2.35 22.42 9.86
C HIS A 347 2.35 20.94 9.52
N GLY A 348 3.51 20.36 9.30
CA GLY A 348 3.68 18.94 9.04
C GLY A 348 5.10 18.51 9.41
N LYS A 349 5.99 18.51 8.44
CA LYS A 349 7.39 18.06 8.60
C LYS A 349 8.28 18.97 9.44
N ASP A 350 7.81 20.12 9.83
CA ASP A 350 8.47 21.02 10.80
C ASP A 350 8.28 20.53 12.27
N PHE A 351 7.24 19.74 12.54
CA PHE A 351 7.01 19.09 13.83
C PHE A 351 7.12 17.56 13.78
N LEU A 352 7.03 16.96 12.60
CA LEU A 352 7.07 15.51 12.39
C LEU A 352 8.30 15.08 11.62
N PRO A 353 8.77 13.82 11.78
CA PRO A 353 9.91 13.31 11.03
C PRO A 353 9.73 13.44 9.52
N VAL A 354 10.80 13.83 8.82
CA VAL A 354 10.78 14.03 7.37
C VAL A 354 10.73 12.73 6.57
N ALA A 355 11.03 11.58 7.19
CA ALA A 355 11.10 10.29 6.52
C ALA A 355 10.69 9.16 7.46
N GLY A 356 10.37 8.00 6.88
CA GLY A 356 10.04 6.78 7.60
C GLY A 356 8.59 6.67 8.03
N GLU A 357 8.30 5.55 8.68
CA GLU A 357 7.00 5.23 9.24
C GLU A 357 6.77 5.98 10.57
N TYR A 358 5.56 6.48 10.78
CA TYR A 358 5.22 7.16 12.02
C TYR A 358 4.74 6.17 13.10
N THR A 359 5.63 5.90 14.04
CA THR A 359 5.28 5.19 15.26
C THR A 359 4.46 6.08 16.20
N VAL A 360 3.80 5.47 17.20
CA VAL A 360 3.09 6.22 18.24
C VAL A 360 4.00 7.21 18.98
N SER A 361 5.28 6.85 19.16
CA SER A 361 6.25 7.71 19.86
C SER A 361 6.58 8.97 19.06
N GLU A 362 6.80 8.82 17.75
CA GLU A 362 7.08 9.95 16.85
C GLU A 362 5.89 10.88 16.75
N LEU A 363 4.68 10.32 16.57
CA LEU A 363 3.44 11.10 16.54
C LEU A 363 3.20 11.82 17.87
N LYS A 364 3.40 11.14 19.00
CA LYS A 364 3.27 11.77 20.33
C LYS A 364 4.17 12.98 20.47
N ASN A 365 5.47 12.83 20.08
CA ASN A 365 6.43 13.91 20.18
C ASN A 365 6.07 15.10 19.28
N GLY A 366 5.69 14.85 18.02
CA GLY A 366 5.32 15.90 17.07
C GLY A 366 4.03 16.61 17.48
N ILE A 367 3.00 15.87 17.87
CA ILE A 367 1.73 16.40 18.39
C ILE A 367 1.98 17.24 19.65
N HIS A 368 2.79 16.73 20.59
CA HIS A 368 3.14 17.48 21.81
C HIS A 368 3.81 18.82 21.46
N GLN A 369 4.82 18.82 20.59
CA GLN A 369 5.54 20.04 20.19
C GLN A 369 4.59 21.04 19.52
N PHE A 370 3.77 20.59 18.57
CA PHE A 370 2.78 21.43 17.88
C PHE A 370 1.78 22.05 18.87
N LEU A 371 1.15 21.24 19.72
CA LEU A 371 0.15 21.71 20.68
C LEU A 371 0.77 22.64 21.75
N ASN A 372 1.97 22.32 22.24
CA ASN A 372 2.68 23.16 23.20
C ASN A 372 3.11 24.51 22.60
N HIS A 373 3.44 24.54 21.30
CA HIS A 373 3.77 25.79 20.59
C HIS A 373 2.57 26.75 20.55
N TYR A 374 1.38 26.25 20.28
CA TYR A 374 0.18 27.08 20.13
C TYR A 374 -0.65 27.25 21.41
N ARG A 375 -0.64 26.27 22.29
CA ARG A 375 -1.46 26.23 23.50
C ARG A 375 -0.77 25.49 24.66
N PRO A 376 0.31 26.06 25.25
CA PRO A 376 1.04 25.42 26.37
C PRO A 376 0.16 25.10 27.57
N SER A 377 -0.97 25.80 27.72
CA SER A 377 -1.92 25.59 28.84
C SER A 377 -2.58 24.21 28.81
N LEU A 378 -2.58 23.49 27.70
CA LEU A 378 -3.06 22.10 27.62
C LEU A 378 -2.25 21.19 28.55
N PHE A 379 -0.96 21.46 28.69
CA PHE A 379 -0.03 20.65 29.48
C PHE A 379 0.26 21.22 30.87
N ALA A 380 -0.14 22.49 31.14
CA ALA A 380 0.07 23.13 32.43
C ALA A 380 -0.79 22.54 33.55
N LYS A 381 -1.82 21.76 33.24
CA LYS A 381 -2.72 21.08 34.16
C LYS A 381 -2.36 19.61 34.42
N ALA A 382 -1.14 19.18 34.22
CA ALA A 382 -0.66 17.90 34.72
C ALA A 382 -0.47 17.96 36.27
N VAL A 383 -1.53 18.34 36.99
CA VAL A 383 -1.70 17.88 38.37
C VAL A 383 -1.97 16.39 38.24
N PRO A 384 -1.29 15.52 39.04
CA PRO A 384 -1.70 14.14 39.12
C PRO A 384 -3.17 14.11 39.50
N LEU A 385 -4.04 13.83 38.57
CA LEU A 385 -5.44 13.57 38.86
C LEU A 385 -5.46 12.40 39.83
N GLY A 386 -5.71 12.72 41.11
CA GLY A 386 -6.14 11.74 42.06
C GLY A 386 -7.26 10.95 41.38
N MET A 387 -7.04 9.68 41.09
CA MET A 387 -8.00 8.80 40.46
C MET A 387 -9.39 9.00 41.06
N PRO A 388 -10.43 9.27 40.29
CA PRO A 388 -11.77 8.97 40.76
C PRO A 388 -11.78 7.45 40.96
N SER A 389 -12.06 7.03 42.17
CA SER A 389 -12.17 5.62 42.53
C SER A 389 -13.46 5.03 41.91
N THR A 390 -13.46 4.80 40.63
CA THR A 390 -14.34 3.83 40.03
C THR A 390 -13.50 2.61 39.73
N LYS A 391 -13.74 1.57 40.51
CA LYS A 391 -13.14 0.25 40.36
C LYS A 391 -13.48 -0.32 39.00
N SER A 392 -12.76 0.11 37.97
CA SER A 392 -12.60 -0.63 36.72
C SER A 392 -11.33 -1.43 36.87
N SER A 393 -11.44 -2.74 36.87
CA SER A 393 -10.36 -3.70 37.11
C SER A 393 -9.43 -3.88 35.90
N LEU A 394 -9.22 -2.83 35.14
CA LEU A 394 -8.20 -2.76 34.08
C LEU A 394 -7.15 -1.72 34.49
N ASN A 395 -6.37 -2.04 35.51
CA ASN A 395 -5.10 -1.36 35.70
C ASN A 395 -4.27 -1.49 34.41
N PRO A 396 -3.75 -0.38 33.84
CA PRO A 396 -2.67 -0.48 32.88
C PRO A 396 -1.54 -1.26 33.59
N LEU A 397 -1.21 -2.41 33.04
CA LEU A 397 -0.25 -3.31 33.63
C LEU A 397 1.02 -2.54 34.00
N PRO A 398 1.56 -2.68 35.25
CA PRO A 398 2.86 -2.11 35.64
C PRO A 398 4.02 -2.56 34.75
N ARG A 399 3.76 -3.53 33.87
CA ARG A 399 4.67 -4.02 32.82
C ARG A 399 4.96 -3.00 31.70
N ALA A 400 4.02 -2.11 31.35
CA ALA A 400 4.26 -1.18 30.24
C ALA A 400 5.21 -0.04 30.63
N GLU A 401 5.08 0.52 31.83
CA GLU A 401 6.01 1.55 32.31
C GLU A 401 7.40 0.98 32.56
N LYS A 402 7.52 -0.24 33.10
CA LYS A 402 8.80 -0.94 33.23
C LYS A 402 9.39 -1.31 31.88
N ALA A 403 8.59 -1.73 30.90
CA ALA A 403 9.08 -2.04 29.55
C ALA A 403 9.62 -0.79 28.82
N ILE A 404 8.96 0.36 28.98
CA ILE A 404 9.44 1.64 28.43
C ILE A 404 10.72 2.12 29.13
N ALA A 405 10.83 1.90 30.44
CA ALA A 405 12.05 2.23 31.21
C ALA A 405 13.25 1.31 30.87
N PHE A 406 12.98 0.04 30.51
CA PHE A 406 14.01 -0.92 30.12
C PHE A 406 14.49 -0.78 28.66
N ALA A 407 13.72 -0.14 27.78
CA ALA A 407 14.09 0.01 26.37
C ALA A 407 15.43 0.72 26.12
N PRO A 408 15.80 1.81 26.85
CA PRO A 408 17.13 2.42 26.73
C PRO A 408 18.27 1.52 27.21
N GLU A 409 18.04 0.76 28.28
CA GLU A 409 19.07 -0.15 28.85
C GLU A 409 19.28 -1.38 27.93
N LEU A 410 18.23 -1.85 27.26
CA LEU A 410 18.33 -2.96 26.30
C LEU A 410 18.99 -2.57 24.98
N LYS A 411 18.96 -1.29 24.61
CA LYS A 411 19.47 -0.79 23.32
C LYS A 411 20.98 -1.03 23.12
N GLY A 412 21.75 -1.24 24.21
CA GLY A 412 23.17 -1.62 24.14
C GLY A 412 23.45 -3.13 24.27
N HIS A 413 22.43 -3.93 24.66
CA HIS A 413 22.57 -5.36 24.94
C HIS A 413 21.93 -6.27 23.89
N LEU A 414 21.04 -5.75 23.06
CA LEU A 414 20.46 -6.50 21.95
C LEU A 414 21.34 -6.36 20.72
N PRO A 415 21.87 -7.46 20.16
CA PRO A 415 22.63 -7.38 18.93
C PRO A 415 21.72 -6.93 17.79
N ALA A 416 22.23 -6.02 16.96
CA ALA A 416 21.56 -5.66 15.73
C ALA A 416 21.32 -6.92 14.87
N ARG A 417 20.15 -7.00 14.27
CA ARG A 417 19.79 -8.06 13.32
C ARG A 417 19.62 -7.45 11.93
N PRO A 418 20.73 -7.16 11.24
CA PRO A 418 20.65 -6.66 9.88
C PRO A 418 19.97 -7.70 8.98
N PRO A 419 19.29 -7.27 7.92
CA PRO A 419 18.78 -8.19 6.92
C PRO A 419 19.92 -9.03 6.35
N GLY A 420 19.65 -10.28 6.01
CA GLY A 420 20.67 -11.20 5.50
C GLY A 420 20.09 -12.55 5.14
N LEU A 421 20.93 -13.40 4.57
CA LEU A 421 20.53 -14.75 4.14
C LEU A 421 20.19 -15.63 5.37
N CYS A 422 19.10 -16.39 5.24
CA CYS A 422 18.65 -17.33 6.27
C CYS A 422 19.69 -18.39 6.61
N VAL A 423 19.53 -19.03 7.79
CA VAL A 423 20.31 -20.22 8.14
C VAL A 423 19.92 -21.37 7.19
N GLY A 424 20.92 -21.99 6.54
CA GLY A 424 20.67 -23.04 5.54
C GLY A 424 20.21 -22.53 4.18
N CYS A 425 20.29 -21.22 3.90
CA CYS A 425 19.95 -20.66 2.61
C CYS A 425 20.74 -21.32 1.47
N PRO A 426 20.08 -21.78 0.39
CA PRO A 426 20.73 -22.44 -0.76
C PRO A 426 21.63 -21.51 -1.55
N GLU A 427 21.49 -20.19 -1.43
CA GLU A 427 22.34 -19.22 -2.10
C GLU A 427 23.73 -19.06 -1.46
N ARG A 428 23.88 -19.36 -0.15
CA ARG A 428 25.18 -19.23 0.53
C ARG A 428 26.31 -20.04 -0.12
N PRO A 429 26.14 -21.32 -0.50
CA PRO A 429 27.16 -22.06 -1.23
C PRO A 429 27.54 -21.42 -2.56
N ILE A 430 26.56 -20.85 -3.30
CA ILE A 430 26.78 -20.17 -4.57
C ILE A 430 27.71 -18.98 -4.38
N PHE A 431 27.42 -18.10 -3.41
CA PHE A 431 28.25 -16.93 -3.14
C PHE A 431 29.62 -17.30 -2.54
N SER A 432 29.69 -18.35 -1.73
CA SER A 432 30.98 -18.86 -1.23
C SER A 432 31.86 -19.35 -2.41
N SER A 433 31.27 -20.09 -3.34
CA SER A 433 31.99 -20.57 -4.53
C SER A 433 32.44 -19.42 -5.44
N LEU A 434 31.58 -18.41 -5.63
CA LEU A 434 31.95 -17.24 -6.43
C LEU A 434 33.08 -16.45 -5.78
N LYS A 435 33.08 -16.33 -4.44
CA LYS A 435 34.17 -15.67 -3.71
C LYS A 435 35.50 -16.40 -3.93
N MET A 436 35.50 -17.73 -3.89
CA MET A 436 36.69 -18.52 -4.22
C MET A 436 37.16 -18.31 -5.66
N VAL A 437 36.22 -18.23 -6.62
CA VAL A 437 36.55 -17.91 -8.01
C VAL A 437 37.18 -16.52 -8.14
N GLN A 438 36.67 -15.53 -7.42
CA GLN A 438 37.24 -14.19 -7.41
C GLN A 438 38.63 -14.12 -6.78
N GLU A 439 38.92 -14.95 -5.76
CA GLU A 439 40.26 -15.09 -5.21
C GLU A 439 41.26 -15.66 -6.24
N MET A 440 40.79 -16.54 -7.12
CA MET A 440 41.64 -17.18 -8.15
C MET A 440 41.79 -16.30 -9.41
N LEU A 441 40.72 -15.65 -9.86
CA LEU A 441 40.65 -14.95 -11.16
C LEU A 441 40.60 -13.43 -11.03
N GLY A 442 40.56 -12.92 -9.79
CA GLY A 442 40.36 -11.51 -9.46
C GLY A 442 38.88 -11.13 -9.44
N GLU A 443 38.61 -9.97 -8.86
CA GLU A 443 37.23 -9.45 -8.71
C GLU A 443 36.53 -9.22 -10.05
N HIS A 444 35.24 -9.52 -10.10
CA HIS A 444 34.37 -9.31 -11.24
C HIS A 444 33.24 -8.34 -10.85
N HIS A 445 32.74 -7.56 -11.80
CA HIS A 445 31.52 -6.80 -11.59
C HIS A 445 30.31 -7.74 -11.51
N VAL A 446 29.55 -7.64 -10.42
CA VAL A 446 28.37 -8.46 -10.16
C VAL A 446 27.14 -7.57 -10.05
N SER A 447 26.17 -7.77 -10.93
CA SER A 447 24.86 -7.13 -10.86
C SER A 447 23.84 -8.13 -10.35
N ALA A 448 23.03 -7.74 -9.40
CA ALA A 448 21.92 -8.54 -8.87
C ALA A 448 20.58 -7.88 -9.18
N ASP A 449 19.52 -8.66 -9.25
CA ASP A 449 18.19 -8.11 -9.16
C ASP A 449 17.70 -8.06 -7.69
N ILE A 450 16.43 -7.80 -7.48
CA ILE A 450 15.82 -7.78 -6.15
C ILE A 450 15.45 -9.19 -5.74
N GLY A 451 15.98 -9.64 -4.61
CA GLY A 451 15.78 -10.97 -4.04
C GLY A 451 16.82 -11.25 -2.95
N CYS A 452 16.87 -12.48 -2.43
CA CYS A 452 17.84 -12.82 -1.39
C CYS A 452 19.30 -12.67 -1.85
N HIS A 453 19.58 -12.84 -3.13
CA HIS A 453 20.92 -12.63 -3.73
C HIS A 453 21.40 -11.18 -3.66
N LEU A 454 20.54 -10.20 -3.41
CA LEU A 454 20.93 -8.83 -3.09
C LEU A 454 21.85 -8.79 -1.85
N PHE A 455 21.64 -9.67 -0.87
CA PHE A 455 22.45 -9.73 0.34
C PHE A 455 23.88 -10.20 0.09
N SER A 456 24.24 -10.63 -1.11
CA SER A 456 25.63 -10.97 -1.49
C SER A 456 26.59 -9.78 -1.37
N ILE A 457 26.08 -8.53 -1.36
CA ILE A 457 26.88 -7.32 -1.13
C ILE A 457 27.35 -7.21 0.33
N LEU A 458 26.63 -7.82 1.26
CA LEU A 458 26.90 -7.75 2.69
C LEU A 458 27.98 -8.77 3.12
N PRO A 459 28.59 -8.57 4.31
CA PRO A 459 29.47 -9.58 4.91
C PRO A 459 28.75 -10.93 5.06
N PRO A 460 29.43 -12.05 4.89
CA PRO A 460 30.86 -12.22 4.64
C PRO A 460 31.23 -12.23 3.14
N PHE A 461 30.28 -12.07 2.24
CA PHE A 461 30.48 -12.28 0.81
C PHE A 461 31.15 -11.09 0.11
N HIS A 462 30.58 -9.88 0.24
CA HIS A 462 31.07 -8.67 -0.43
C HIS A 462 31.22 -8.82 -1.95
N ILE A 463 30.22 -9.42 -2.62
CA ILE A 463 30.27 -9.78 -4.03
C ILE A 463 29.46 -8.84 -4.90
N GLY A 464 28.24 -8.52 -4.49
CA GLY A 464 27.33 -7.68 -5.25
C GLY A 464 27.85 -6.24 -5.39
N ALA A 465 27.60 -5.61 -6.53
CA ALA A 465 27.98 -4.23 -6.82
C ALA A 465 26.80 -3.33 -7.17
N THR A 466 25.83 -3.83 -7.94
CA THR A 466 24.66 -3.05 -8.39
C THR A 466 23.37 -3.84 -8.27
N THR A 467 22.27 -3.11 -8.03
CA THR A 467 20.90 -3.65 -8.03
C THR A 467 19.96 -2.60 -8.61
N MET A 468 19.20 -2.94 -9.65
CA MET A 468 18.42 -1.98 -10.42
C MET A 468 16.95 -2.41 -10.68
N GLY A 469 16.40 -3.29 -9.88
CA GLY A 469 14.99 -3.68 -10.01
C GLY A 469 14.79 -5.17 -10.19
N TYR A 470 13.55 -5.62 -9.99
CA TYR A 470 13.18 -7.03 -9.99
C TYR A 470 13.23 -7.63 -11.40
N GLY A 471 14.03 -8.67 -11.59
CA GLY A 471 14.30 -9.27 -12.90
C GLY A 471 15.24 -8.47 -13.80
N LEU A 472 15.82 -7.35 -13.33
CA LEU A 472 16.67 -6.49 -14.15
C LEU A 472 18.18 -6.67 -13.91
N GLY A 473 18.60 -7.67 -13.15
CA GLY A 473 20.02 -7.94 -12.88
C GLY A 473 20.85 -8.09 -14.17
N VAL A 474 20.34 -8.81 -15.16
CA VAL A 474 21.00 -8.98 -16.47
C VAL A 474 21.08 -7.66 -17.23
N SER A 475 20.01 -6.88 -17.24
CA SER A 475 20.00 -5.57 -17.91
C SER A 475 20.94 -4.58 -17.21
N SER A 476 21.07 -4.62 -15.89
CA SER A 476 22.01 -3.75 -15.18
C SER A 476 23.47 -4.10 -15.43
N ALA A 477 23.78 -5.35 -15.83
CA ALA A 477 25.10 -5.75 -16.28
C ALA A 477 25.42 -5.26 -17.71
N SER A 478 24.44 -4.80 -18.47
CA SER A 478 24.60 -4.43 -19.89
C SER A 478 25.64 -3.32 -20.12
N ALA A 479 25.75 -2.38 -19.21
CA ALA A 479 26.75 -1.29 -19.32
C ALA A 479 28.19 -1.82 -19.27
N PHE A 480 28.40 -3.02 -18.75
CA PHE A 480 29.71 -3.67 -18.62
C PHE A 480 29.98 -4.69 -19.73
N ASN A 481 29.13 -4.71 -20.76
CA ASN A 481 29.34 -5.55 -21.97
C ASN A 481 30.34 -4.86 -22.91
N VAL A 482 31.52 -4.60 -22.39
CA VAL A 482 32.67 -4.05 -23.15
C VAL A 482 33.65 -5.17 -23.39
N HIS A 483 34.19 -5.27 -24.62
CA HIS A 483 35.13 -6.32 -24.96
C HIS A 483 36.38 -6.25 -24.06
N SER A 484 36.43 -7.17 -23.09
CA SER A 484 37.46 -7.26 -22.07
C SER A 484 37.79 -8.72 -21.79
N SER A 485 38.95 -8.96 -21.17
CA SER A 485 39.31 -10.28 -20.67
C SER A 485 38.46 -10.75 -19.49
N LYS A 486 37.76 -9.81 -18.83
CA LYS A 486 36.83 -10.09 -17.75
C LYS A 486 35.38 -9.88 -18.20
N ARG A 487 34.51 -10.78 -17.78
CA ARG A 487 33.07 -10.70 -18.03
C ARG A 487 32.34 -10.21 -16.77
N SER A 488 31.24 -9.48 -16.96
CA SER A 488 30.30 -9.20 -15.88
C SER A 488 29.50 -10.45 -15.52
N ILE A 489 29.05 -10.51 -14.25
CA ILE A 489 28.21 -11.59 -13.75
C ILE A 489 26.87 -10.98 -13.33
N ALA A 490 25.78 -11.57 -13.77
CA ALA A 490 24.44 -11.15 -13.38
C ALA A 490 23.75 -12.26 -12.59
N PHE A 491 23.16 -11.92 -11.46
CA PHE A 491 22.33 -12.83 -10.66
C PHE A 491 20.86 -12.44 -10.73
N MET A 492 19.99 -13.43 -10.85
CA MET A 492 18.56 -13.28 -10.60
C MET A 492 17.98 -14.56 -10.00
N GLY A 493 16.92 -14.41 -9.21
CA GLY A 493 16.13 -15.53 -8.75
C GLY A 493 15.14 -16.02 -9.82
N ASP A 494 14.56 -17.22 -9.62
CA ASP A 494 13.50 -17.77 -10.45
C ASP A 494 12.28 -16.84 -10.54
N GLY A 495 11.87 -16.22 -9.44
CA GLY A 495 10.80 -15.21 -9.44
C GLY A 495 11.13 -14.02 -10.34
N GLY A 496 12.32 -13.42 -10.19
CA GLY A 496 12.78 -12.32 -11.04
C GLY A 496 12.90 -12.74 -12.52
N PHE A 497 13.32 -13.96 -12.78
CA PHE A 497 13.40 -14.54 -14.13
C PHE A 497 12.02 -14.53 -14.81
N TRP A 498 11.00 -15.07 -14.17
CA TRP A 498 9.66 -15.13 -14.75
C TRP A 498 8.95 -13.78 -14.79
N HIS A 499 9.20 -12.90 -13.82
CA HIS A 499 8.59 -11.59 -13.74
C HIS A 499 8.97 -10.69 -14.91
N ASN A 500 10.25 -10.43 -15.11
CA ASN A 500 10.77 -9.49 -16.10
C ASN A 500 12.11 -9.95 -16.71
N GLY A 501 12.80 -10.88 -16.06
CA GLY A 501 14.15 -11.30 -16.43
C GLY A 501 14.22 -11.98 -17.78
N LEU A 502 13.27 -12.87 -18.10
CA LEU A 502 13.25 -13.57 -19.39
C LEU A 502 13.04 -12.60 -20.56
N THR A 503 12.04 -11.74 -20.46
CA THR A 503 11.64 -10.87 -21.57
C THR A 503 12.51 -9.63 -21.69
N SER A 504 12.83 -8.97 -20.59
CA SER A 504 13.63 -7.74 -20.60
C SER A 504 15.11 -8.01 -20.36
N GLY A 505 15.47 -8.81 -19.36
CA GLY A 505 16.87 -9.08 -19.02
C GLY A 505 17.58 -9.91 -20.06
N ILE A 506 17.13 -11.15 -20.25
CA ILE A 506 17.74 -12.10 -21.20
C ILE A 506 17.45 -11.66 -22.63
N GLY A 507 16.23 -11.22 -22.93
CA GLY A 507 15.89 -10.71 -24.26
C GLY A 507 16.82 -9.57 -24.69
N ASN A 508 17.10 -8.60 -23.80
CA ASN A 508 18.06 -7.53 -24.07
C ASN A 508 19.49 -8.04 -24.27
N ALA A 509 19.92 -9.01 -23.46
CA ALA A 509 21.26 -9.59 -23.58
C ALA A 509 21.43 -10.32 -24.91
N VAL A 510 20.43 -11.10 -25.36
CA VAL A 510 20.43 -11.79 -26.65
C VAL A 510 20.43 -10.79 -27.81
N PHE A 511 19.56 -9.80 -27.76
CA PHE A 511 19.43 -8.75 -28.78
C PHE A 511 20.76 -8.01 -29.01
N ASN A 512 21.47 -7.70 -27.92
CA ASN A 512 22.75 -6.96 -27.97
C ASN A 512 23.99 -7.87 -27.95
N GLN A 513 23.84 -9.18 -28.06
CA GLN A 513 24.94 -10.16 -28.12
C GLN A 513 25.90 -10.03 -26.91
N HIS A 514 25.35 -9.91 -25.71
CA HIS A 514 26.15 -9.83 -24.47
C HIS A 514 26.89 -11.15 -24.22
N ASP A 515 28.14 -11.03 -23.76
CA ASP A 515 28.99 -12.19 -23.42
C ASP A 515 29.13 -12.38 -21.88
N GLY A 516 28.36 -11.65 -21.07
CA GLY A 516 28.32 -11.77 -19.61
C GLY A 516 27.82 -13.13 -19.12
N VAL A 517 28.15 -13.46 -17.89
CA VAL A 517 27.67 -14.68 -17.24
C VAL A 517 26.35 -14.40 -16.54
N ILE A 518 25.32 -15.19 -16.85
CA ILE A 518 23.99 -15.07 -16.23
C ILE A 518 23.80 -16.26 -15.29
N VAL A 519 23.50 -15.99 -14.03
CA VAL A 519 23.22 -16.98 -13.00
C VAL A 519 21.77 -16.83 -12.57
N ILE A 520 20.96 -17.85 -12.83
CA ILE A 520 19.58 -17.95 -12.36
C ILE A 520 19.56 -18.89 -11.17
N VAL A 521 19.11 -18.39 -10.02
CA VAL A 521 18.97 -19.18 -8.80
C VAL A 521 17.55 -19.71 -8.74
N ASP A 522 17.37 -20.95 -9.14
CA ASP A 522 16.08 -21.63 -9.11
C ASP A 522 15.99 -22.48 -7.83
N ASN A 523 15.18 -22.04 -6.90
CA ASN A 523 14.89 -22.73 -5.64
C ASN A 523 13.40 -23.08 -5.50
N ASN A 524 12.62 -22.97 -6.57
CA ASN A 524 11.17 -23.17 -6.62
C ASN A 524 10.40 -22.22 -5.65
N TYR A 525 10.98 -21.07 -5.35
CA TYR A 525 10.42 -20.14 -4.38
C TYR A 525 10.69 -18.69 -4.78
N SER A 526 9.63 -18.03 -5.21
CA SER A 526 9.70 -16.60 -5.52
C SER A 526 9.72 -15.79 -4.23
N SER A 527 10.90 -15.40 -3.77
CA SER A 527 11.02 -14.48 -2.62
C SER A 527 10.98 -13.03 -3.11
N ALA A 528 9.79 -12.55 -3.40
CA ALA A 528 9.54 -11.12 -3.61
C ALA A 528 9.31 -10.43 -2.26
N THR A 529 10.32 -10.41 -1.42
CA THR A 529 10.25 -9.79 -0.10
C THR A 529 10.45 -8.29 -0.18
#